data_f300f11924f3f813ce50acfff023d9e9
#
_entry.id   f300f11924f3f813ce50acfff023d9e9
#
_cell.length_a   1.000
_cell.length_b   1.000
_cell.length_c   1.000
_cell.angle_alpha   90.00
_cell.angle_beta   90.00
_cell.angle_gamma   90.00
#
_symmetry.space_group_name_H-M   'P 1'
#
loop_
_entity.id
_entity.type
_entity.pdbx_description
1 polymer ?
#
loop_
_entity_poly.entity_id
_entity_poly.type
_entity_poly.pdbx_seq_one_letter_code
_entity_poly.pdbx_strand_id
1 'polypeptide(L)'
;MIRYPIIFLAWLAIAFNQVPDDRGYIVNVGEKSPDFTLDFPDGSQISLKDLKGQVTLLQFTASWCHVCREEMPHIEKEIWKVYKNMGLNVIGIDRDEPAEVVTSFAKEVEITYPLALDPGADIFALFADRDSGVTRNIILGPDGKIVFLTRLFEIQEFDQMKRVIHNLLVDQLREQKISLFAKKQIINKIKKQQSRSDRFFTRKLETELYKRERELKRKERKLTLAQKRL
;
A
#
# COMPACT_ATOMS: atom_id res chain seq x y z
N MET A 1 42.99 40.74 -14.33
CA MET A 1 42.79 39.50 -13.54
C MET A 1 41.56 39.69 -12.67
N ILE A 2 40.41 39.15 -13.08
CA ILE A 2 39.15 39.28 -12.33
C ILE A 2 38.99 37.99 -11.52
N ARG A 3 39.08 38.10 -10.19
CA ARG A 3 38.87 37.02 -9.23
C ARG A 3 37.36 36.92 -8.95
N TYR A 4 36.71 35.84 -9.37
CA TYR A 4 35.36 35.51 -8.95
C TYR A 4 35.40 34.85 -7.55
N PRO A 5 34.58 35.31 -6.60
CA PRO A 5 34.44 34.61 -5.32
C PRO A 5 33.60 33.35 -5.50
N ILE A 6 34.16 32.22 -5.08
CA ILE A 6 33.47 30.95 -5.01
C ILE A 6 32.48 31.04 -3.84
N ILE A 7 31.19 31.18 -4.15
CA ILE A 7 30.12 31.10 -3.14
C ILE A 7 29.90 29.62 -2.82
N PHE A 8 30.43 29.19 -1.68
CA PHE A 8 30.05 27.92 -1.07
C PHE A 8 28.60 28.01 -0.60
N LEU A 9 27.66 27.46 -1.39
CA LEU A 9 26.31 27.17 -0.92
C LEU A 9 26.40 25.99 0.03
N ALA A 10 26.46 26.30 1.31
CA ALA A 10 26.27 25.31 2.37
C ALA A 10 24.82 24.81 2.29
N TRP A 11 24.64 23.58 1.80
CA TRP A 11 23.40 22.84 1.93
C TRP A 11 23.16 22.59 3.42
N LEU A 12 22.27 23.38 4.01
CA LEU A 12 21.74 23.08 5.34
C LEU A 12 20.86 21.84 5.19
N ALA A 13 21.41 20.68 5.51
CA ALA A 13 20.64 19.47 5.72
C ALA A 13 19.75 19.72 6.97
N ILE A 14 18.51 20.12 6.76
CA ILE A 14 17.49 20.11 7.80
C ILE A 14 17.27 18.64 8.14
N ALA A 15 17.97 18.16 9.16
CA ALA A 15 17.62 16.90 9.80
C ALA A 15 16.22 17.11 10.38
N PHE A 16 15.21 16.54 9.72
CA PHE A 16 13.90 16.35 10.33
C PHE A 16 14.14 15.45 11.54
N ASN A 17 14.25 16.05 12.71
CA ASN A 17 14.21 15.35 13.98
C ASN A 17 12.79 14.78 14.09
N GLN A 18 12.58 13.54 13.65
CA GLN A 18 11.32 12.84 13.86
C GLN A 18 11.19 12.64 15.37
N VAL A 19 10.18 13.25 15.97
CA VAL A 19 9.81 12.96 17.35
C VAL A 19 9.49 11.46 17.40
N PRO A 20 10.11 10.66 18.29
CA PRO A 20 9.79 9.24 18.41
C PRO A 20 8.29 9.06 18.62
N ASP A 21 7.69 8.10 17.93
CA ASP A 21 6.29 7.75 18.11
C ASP A 21 6.12 7.06 19.46
N ASP A 22 5.64 7.79 20.47
CA ASP A 22 5.43 7.30 21.84
C ASP A 22 4.28 6.28 21.94
N ARG A 23 3.61 6.00 20.83
CA ARG A 23 2.50 5.05 20.74
C ARG A 23 2.94 3.58 20.74
N GLY A 24 4.22 3.30 20.99
CA GLY A 24 4.82 1.96 21.07
C GLY A 24 5.22 1.37 19.72
N TYR A 25 5.37 2.17 18.66
CA TYR A 25 6.04 1.77 17.43
C TYR A 25 7.57 1.77 17.62
N ILE A 26 8.24 0.79 16.97
CA ILE A 26 9.72 0.73 16.87
C ILE A 26 10.21 1.07 15.46
N VAL A 27 9.30 1.44 14.58
CA VAL A 27 9.53 1.86 13.19
C VAL A 27 8.98 3.27 12.98
N ASN A 28 9.49 3.97 11.96
CA ASN A 28 9.10 5.34 11.67
C ASN A 28 8.57 5.49 10.23
N VAL A 29 7.74 6.51 10.02
CA VAL A 29 7.32 6.94 8.68
C VAL A 29 8.56 7.36 7.87
N GLY A 30 8.65 6.89 6.62
CA GLY A 30 9.78 7.11 5.72
C GLY A 30 10.79 5.97 5.71
N GLU A 31 10.81 5.11 6.71
CA GLU A 31 11.68 3.93 6.76
C GLU A 31 11.17 2.82 5.83
N LYS A 32 12.07 1.94 5.42
CA LYS A 32 11.68 0.69 4.76
C LYS A 32 11.03 -0.23 5.77
N SER A 33 9.95 -0.90 5.36
CA SER A 33 9.36 -1.96 6.16
C SER A 33 10.40 -3.03 6.47
N PRO A 34 10.43 -3.57 7.70
CA PRO A 34 11.10 -4.83 8.00
C PRO A 34 10.65 -5.92 7.01
N ASP A 35 11.51 -6.90 6.74
CA ASP A 35 11.15 -8.05 5.89
C ASP A 35 10.31 -9.05 6.71
N PHE A 36 9.25 -9.58 6.09
CA PHE A 36 8.35 -10.54 6.70
C PHE A 36 7.74 -11.48 5.66
N THR A 37 7.23 -12.62 6.15
CA THR A 37 6.33 -13.51 5.40
C THR A 37 5.10 -13.75 6.24
N LEU A 38 3.93 -13.63 5.64
CA LEU A 38 2.62 -13.83 6.24
C LEU A 38 2.10 -15.21 5.87
N ASP A 39 1.72 -15.99 6.86
CA ASP A 39 1.05 -17.28 6.71
C ASP A 39 -0.46 -17.10 6.87
N PHE A 40 -1.26 -17.75 6.01
CA PHE A 40 -2.71 -17.68 6.08
C PHE A 40 -3.33 -19.01 6.52
N PRO A 41 -4.56 -18.99 7.09
CA PRO A 41 -5.25 -20.20 7.53
C PRO A 41 -5.45 -21.27 6.44
N ASP A 42 -5.46 -20.87 5.17
CA ASP A 42 -5.57 -21.79 4.01
C ASP A 42 -4.23 -22.40 3.57
N GLY A 43 -3.14 -22.10 4.26
CA GLY A 43 -1.78 -22.54 3.95
C GLY A 43 -1.06 -21.71 2.90
N SER A 44 -1.69 -20.68 2.35
CA SER A 44 -1.00 -19.76 1.43
C SER A 44 -0.05 -18.82 2.18
N GLN A 45 0.92 -18.25 1.46
CA GLN A 45 1.91 -17.33 2.00
C GLN A 45 2.04 -16.09 1.12
N ILE A 46 2.32 -14.95 1.75
CA ILE A 46 2.67 -13.69 1.06
C ILE A 46 3.89 -13.08 1.76
N SER A 47 4.95 -12.80 1.00
CA SER A 47 6.12 -12.06 1.50
C SER A 47 6.02 -10.57 1.22
N LEU A 48 6.80 -9.75 1.92
CA LEU A 48 6.95 -8.32 1.61
C LEU A 48 7.35 -8.08 0.14
N LYS A 49 8.10 -8.99 -0.48
CA LYS A 49 8.51 -8.89 -1.90
C LYS A 49 7.33 -8.98 -2.85
N ASP A 50 6.31 -9.78 -2.52
CA ASP A 50 5.12 -9.95 -3.34
C ASP A 50 4.20 -8.71 -3.28
N LEU A 51 4.33 -7.90 -2.24
CA LEU A 51 3.60 -6.64 -2.06
C LEU A 51 4.23 -5.44 -2.77
N LYS A 52 5.48 -5.58 -3.26
CA LYS A 52 6.17 -4.49 -3.97
C LYS A 52 5.41 -4.02 -5.21
N GLY A 53 5.42 -2.71 -5.40
CA GLY A 53 4.68 -2.08 -6.50
C GLY A 53 3.20 -1.86 -6.22
N GLN A 54 2.73 -2.17 -5.01
CA GLN A 54 1.33 -2.01 -4.60
C GLN A 54 1.25 -1.21 -3.29
N VAL A 55 0.17 -0.45 -3.14
CA VAL A 55 -0.18 0.16 -1.84
C VAL A 55 -0.74 -0.91 -0.94
N THR A 56 -0.23 -1.04 0.28
CA THR A 56 -0.67 -2.08 1.22
C THR A 56 -1.00 -1.47 2.58
N LEU A 57 -2.16 -1.83 3.12
CA LEU A 57 -2.55 -1.60 4.50
C LEU A 57 -2.35 -2.91 5.28
N LEU A 58 -1.46 -2.89 6.26
CA LEU A 58 -1.30 -3.93 7.27
C LEU A 58 -2.06 -3.49 8.52
N GLN A 59 -3.00 -4.32 8.99
CA GLN A 59 -3.75 -4.10 10.23
C GLN A 59 -3.39 -5.17 11.25
N PHE A 60 -2.79 -4.81 12.38
CA PHE A 60 -2.61 -5.72 13.49
C PHE A 60 -3.90 -5.80 14.33
N THR A 61 -4.33 -7.04 14.59
CA THR A 61 -5.62 -7.34 15.21
C THR A 61 -5.55 -8.56 16.11
N ALA A 62 -6.60 -8.82 16.87
CA ALA A 62 -6.86 -10.06 17.61
C ALA A 62 -8.34 -10.16 17.94
N SER A 63 -8.87 -11.39 18.10
CA SER A 63 -10.30 -11.61 18.38
C SER A 63 -10.77 -11.03 19.71
N TRP A 64 -9.90 -11.00 20.71
CA TRP A 64 -10.13 -10.44 22.05
C TRP A 64 -10.04 -8.90 22.09
N CYS A 65 -9.59 -8.25 21.01
CA CYS A 65 -9.37 -6.81 20.94
C CYS A 65 -10.66 -6.07 20.61
N HIS A 66 -11.28 -5.40 21.59
CA HIS A 66 -12.52 -4.65 21.40
C HIS A 66 -12.38 -3.53 20.36
N VAL A 67 -11.31 -2.75 20.40
CA VAL A 67 -11.07 -1.65 19.44
C VAL A 67 -10.89 -2.18 18.03
N CYS A 68 -10.24 -3.34 17.86
CA CYS A 68 -10.09 -3.96 16.55
C CYS A 68 -11.43 -4.38 15.96
N ARG A 69 -12.32 -4.96 16.80
CA ARG A 69 -13.68 -5.34 16.41
C ARG A 69 -14.52 -4.15 15.96
N GLU A 70 -14.30 -2.99 16.55
CA GLU A 70 -14.94 -1.75 16.13
C GLU A 70 -14.38 -1.22 14.81
N GLU A 71 -13.04 -1.21 14.63
CA GLU A 71 -12.37 -0.66 13.46
C GLU A 71 -12.56 -1.52 12.20
N MET A 72 -12.50 -2.85 12.31
CA MET A 72 -12.45 -3.77 11.17
C MET A 72 -13.64 -3.64 10.20
N PRO A 73 -14.91 -3.49 10.64
CA PRO A 73 -16.02 -3.24 9.74
C PRO A 73 -15.90 -1.91 8.96
N HIS A 74 -15.26 -0.89 9.56
CA HIS A 74 -14.99 0.38 8.87
C HIS A 74 -13.91 0.20 7.81
N ILE A 75 -12.82 -0.53 8.10
CA ILE A 75 -11.80 -0.87 7.10
C ILE A 75 -12.44 -1.66 5.94
N GLU A 76 -13.26 -2.65 6.23
CA GLU A 76 -13.99 -3.43 5.21
C GLU A 76 -14.83 -2.55 4.31
N LYS A 77 -15.69 -1.72 4.90
CA LYS A 77 -16.69 -0.92 4.18
C LYS A 77 -16.08 0.28 3.44
N GLU A 78 -15.19 1.02 4.12
CA GLU A 78 -14.74 2.33 3.65
C GLU A 78 -13.39 2.27 2.93
N ILE A 79 -12.60 1.22 3.16
CA ILE A 79 -11.27 1.07 2.53
C ILE A 79 -11.27 -0.14 1.58
N TRP A 80 -11.45 -1.37 2.08
CA TRP A 80 -11.31 -2.58 1.27
C TRP A 80 -12.30 -2.64 0.11
N LYS A 81 -13.61 -2.58 0.38
CA LYS A 81 -14.63 -2.63 -0.66
C LYS A 81 -14.52 -1.49 -1.67
N VAL A 82 -13.98 -0.35 -1.26
CA VAL A 82 -13.79 0.80 -2.15
C VAL A 82 -12.58 0.61 -3.06
N TYR A 83 -11.42 0.19 -2.52
CA TYR A 83 -10.12 0.28 -3.21
C TYR A 83 -9.53 -1.05 -3.68
N LYS A 84 -10.03 -2.24 -3.27
CA LYS A 84 -9.48 -3.55 -3.65
C LYS A 84 -9.28 -3.76 -5.16
N ASN A 85 -10.16 -3.20 -5.99
CA ASN A 85 -10.07 -3.29 -7.44
C ASN A 85 -9.27 -2.15 -8.09
N MET A 86 -8.61 -1.31 -7.28
CA MET A 86 -7.81 -0.16 -7.72
C MET A 86 -6.31 -0.32 -7.46
N GLY A 87 -5.92 -1.40 -6.79
CA GLY A 87 -4.51 -1.74 -6.52
C GLY A 87 -4.12 -1.60 -5.05
N LEU A 88 -5.11 -1.57 -4.14
CA LEU A 88 -4.88 -1.66 -2.71
C LEU A 88 -4.88 -3.12 -2.27
N ASN A 89 -3.90 -3.48 -1.45
CA ASN A 89 -3.96 -4.65 -0.58
C ASN A 89 -4.37 -4.22 0.83
N VAL A 90 -5.24 -4.99 1.46
CA VAL A 90 -5.52 -4.91 2.89
C VAL A 90 -5.28 -6.29 3.47
N ILE A 91 -4.44 -6.41 4.48
CA ILE A 91 -4.12 -7.66 5.16
C ILE A 91 -4.18 -7.41 6.66
N GLY A 92 -5.09 -8.10 7.33
CA GLY A 92 -5.07 -8.17 8.78
C GLY A 92 -4.01 -9.18 9.23
N ILE A 93 -3.36 -8.93 10.35
CA ILE A 93 -2.35 -9.81 10.96
C ILE A 93 -2.84 -10.08 12.36
N ASP A 94 -3.33 -11.29 12.57
CA ASP A 94 -3.92 -11.71 13.84
C ASP A 94 -2.87 -12.27 14.78
N ARG A 95 -2.77 -11.63 15.92
CA ARG A 95 -1.69 -11.84 16.88
C ARG A 95 -2.05 -12.88 17.92
N ASP A 96 -1.17 -13.89 18.09
CA ASP A 96 -1.20 -14.87 19.18
C ASP A 96 -2.40 -15.80 19.19
N GLU A 97 -3.10 -16.00 18.06
CA GLU A 97 -4.29 -16.85 17.99
C GLU A 97 -4.15 -17.98 16.95
N PRO A 98 -4.76 -19.14 17.17
CA PRO A 98 -4.73 -20.24 16.23
C PRO A 98 -5.65 -19.99 15.03
N ALA A 99 -5.38 -20.66 13.91
CA ALA A 99 -6.06 -20.48 12.62
C ALA A 99 -7.59 -20.61 12.69
N GLU A 100 -8.11 -21.49 13.55
CA GLU A 100 -9.55 -21.70 13.73
C GLU A 100 -10.22 -20.46 14.35
N VAL A 101 -9.55 -19.82 15.32
CA VAL A 101 -10.02 -18.59 15.97
C VAL A 101 -10.01 -17.45 14.96
N VAL A 102 -8.90 -17.26 14.23
CA VAL A 102 -8.75 -16.24 13.20
C VAL A 102 -9.82 -16.36 12.10
N THR A 103 -10.08 -17.60 11.64
CA THR A 103 -11.11 -17.89 10.65
C THR A 103 -12.53 -17.57 11.16
N SER A 104 -12.81 -17.90 12.40
CA SER A 104 -14.11 -17.61 13.04
C SER A 104 -14.29 -16.11 13.26
N PHE A 105 -13.23 -15.45 13.72
CA PHE A 105 -13.21 -14.02 13.96
C PHE A 105 -13.50 -13.20 12.67
N ALA A 106 -12.86 -13.54 11.56
CA ALA A 106 -13.13 -12.87 10.27
C ALA A 106 -14.63 -12.95 9.88
N LYS A 107 -15.26 -14.10 10.11
CA LYS A 107 -16.71 -14.29 9.85
C LYS A 107 -17.57 -13.49 10.82
N GLU A 108 -17.21 -13.48 12.09
CA GLU A 108 -17.96 -12.76 13.13
C GLU A 108 -17.99 -11.25 12.89
N VAL A 109 -16.85 -10.65 12.48
CA VAL A 109 -16.77 -9.22 12.16
C VAL A 109 -17.11 -8.88 10.72
N GLU A 110 -17.56 -9.87 9.93
CA GLU A 110 -18.05 -9.73 8.56
C GLU A 110 -17.08 -9.07 7.59
N ILE A 111 -15.77 -9.33 7.73
CA ILE A 111 -14.74 -8.84 6.81
C ILE A 111 -14.46 -9.84 5.69
N THR A 112 -13.99 -9.33 4.54
CA THR A 112 -13.61 -10.12 3.36
C THR A 112 -12.16 -9.91 2.93
N TYR A 113 -11.42 -9.02 3.57
CA TYR A 113 -9.97 -8.96 3.38
C TYR A 113 -9.29 -10.08 4.19
N PRO A 114 -8.14 -10.61 3.71
CA PRO A 114 -7.48 -11.74 4.34
C PRO A 114 -6.92 -11.40 5.72
N LEU A 115 -6.99 -12.38 6.64
CA LEU A 115 -6.28 -12.37 7.91
C LEU A 115 -5.14 -13.39 7.87
N ALA A 116 -3.93 -12.91 8.15
CA ALA A 116 -2.73 -13.71 8.34
C ALA A 116 -2.55 -14.07 9.81
N LEU A 117 -1.77 -15.11 10.05
CA LEU A 117 -1.43 -15.62 11.37
C LEU A 117 -0.10 -15.01 11.85
N ASP A 118 -0.03 -14.64 13.12
CA ASP A 118 1.20 -14.20 13.80
C ASP A 118 1.32 -14.88 15.16
N PRO A 119 1.50 -16.22 15.20
CA PRO A 119 1.67 -16.96 16.44
C PRO A 119 2.95 -16.51 17.15
N GLY A 120 2.82 -16.08 18.41
CA GLY A 120 3.95 -15.55 19.20
C GLY A 120 4.27 -14.07 18.93
N ALA A 121 3.45 -13.37 18.16
CA ALA A 121 3.61 -11.94 17.85
C ALA A 121 4.98 -11.58 17.24
N ASP A 122 5.56 -12.46 16.43
CA ASP A 122 6.90 -12.24 15.85
C ASP A 122 6.88 -11.19 14.75
N ILE A 123 5.81 -11.16 13.93
CA ILE A 123 5.63 -10.12 12.91
C ILE A 123 5.27 -8.79 13.57
N PHE A 124 4.37 -8.82 14.57
CA PHE A 124 4.03 -7.64 15.36
C PHE A 124 5.28 -6.97 15.95
N ALA A 125 6.18 -7.78 16.52
CA ALA A 125 7.43 -7.31 17.15
C ALA A 125 8.44 -6.71 16.17
N LEU A 126 8.26 -6.85 14.85
CA LEU A 126 9.04 -6.13 13.85
C LEU A 126 8.64 -4.66 13.74
N PHE A 127 7.44 -4.31 14.16
CA PHE A 127 6.86 -2.97 13.97
C PHE A 127 6.59 -2.22 15.27
N ALA A 128 6.34 -2.95 16.35
CA ALA A 128 5.95 -2.36 17.63
C ALA A 128 6.53 -3.14 18.81
N ASP A 129 6.62 -2.49 19.96
CA ASP A 129 6.96 -3.16 21.20
C ASP A 129 5.98 -4.32 21.44
N ARG A 130 6.53 -5.53 21.71
CA ARG A 130 5.76 -6.77 21.90
C ARG A 130 4.70 -6.65 22.99
N ASP A 131 4.97 -5.89 24.05
CA ASP A 131 4.06 -5.70 25.17
C ASP A 131 3.04 -4.57 24.96
N SER A 132 3.14 -3.86 23.82
CA SER A 132 2.21 -2.79 23.50
C SER A 132 0.88 -3.33 22.95
N GLY A 133 -0.18 -2.51 23.04
CA GLY A 133 -1.52 -2.91 22.56
C GLY A 133 -1.56 -3.15 21.04
N VAL A 134 -2.41 -4.09 20.62
CA VAL A 134 -2.41 -4.68 19.29
C VAL A 134 -2.94 -3.74 18.18
N THR A 135 -4.00 -2.96 18.44
CA THR A 135 -4.68 -2.16 17.38
C THR A 135 -3.72 -1.17 16.72
N ARG A 136 -3.29 -1.48 15.52
CA ARG A 136 -2.34 -0.68 14.74
C ARG A 136 -2.59 -0.85 13.25
N ASN A 137 -2.41 0.22 12.51
CA ASN A 137 -2.41 0.17 11.05
C ASN A 137 -1.12 0.77 10.50
N ILE A 138 -0.57 0.11 9.49
CA ILE A 138 0.65 0.53 8.80
C ILE A 138 0.34 0.59 7.30
N ILE A 139 0.53 1.76 6.71
CA ILE A 139 0.45 1.89 5.24
C ILE A 139 1.85 1.78 4.66
N LEU A 140 2.02 0.82 3.74
CA LEU A 140 3.21 0.69 2.92
C LEU A 140 2.95 1.28 1.53
N GLY A 141 3.87 2.12 1.09
CA GLY A 141 3.91 2.62 -0.28
C GLY A 141 4.37 1.55 -1.28
N PRO A 142 4.24 1.80 -2.60
CA PRO A 142 4.69 0.85 -3.63
C PRO A 142 6.19 0.54 -3.59
N ASP A 143 6.99 1.41 -2.99
CA ASP A 143 8.44 1.23 -2.78
C ASP A 143 8.79 0.42 -1.53
N GLY A 144 7.77 -0.01 -0.76
CA GLY A 144 7.91 -0.75 0.48
C GLY A 144 8.28 0.09 1.70
N LYS A 145 8.17 1.41 1.59
CA LYS A 145 8.36 2.30 2.74
C LYS A 145 7.08 2.46 3.54
N ILE A 146 7.24 2.66 4.83
CA ILE A 146 6.16 3.04 5.75
C ILE A 146 5.77 4.48 5.44
N VAL A 147 4.50 4.71 5.12
CA VAL A 147 3.98 6.04 4.73
C VAL A 147 3.09 6.63 5.81
N PHE A 148 2.42 5.79 6.57
CA PHE A 148 1.49 6.22 7.63
C PHE A 148 1.36 5.16 8.71
N LEU A 149 1.15 5.59 9.94
CA LEU A 149 0.98 4.76 11.13
C LEU A 149 -0.22 5.26 11.92
N THR A 150 -1.10 4.36 12.38
CA THR A 150 -2.19 4.68 13.31
C THR A 150 -2.11 3.83 14.58
N ARG A 151 -2.73 4.30 15.65
CA ARG A 151 -2.85 3.58 16.91
C ARG A 151 -4.26 3.77 17.50
N LEU A 152 -4.93 2.65 17.80
CA LEU A 152 -6.35 2.64 18.17
C LEU A 152 -7.26 3.03 16.99
N PHE A 153 -8.53 3.28 17.28
CA PHE A 153 -9.50 3.71 16.28
C PHE A 153 -10.01 5.12 16.61
N GLU A 154 -9.29 6.11 16.07
CA GLU A 154 -9.64 7.52 16.16
C GLU A 154 -10.18 8.00 14.81
N ILE A 155 -11.39 8.53 14.79
CA ILE A 155 -12.09 8.91 13.55
C ILE A 155 -11.27 9.86 12.68
N GLN A 156 -10.62 10.85 13.29
CA GLN A 156 -9.81 11.83 12.55
C GLN A 156 -8.57 11.18 11.91
N GLU A 157 -7.90 10.28 12.63
CA GLU A 157 -6.74 9.55 12.14
C GLU A 157 -7.16 8.52 11.08
N PHE A 158 -8.28 7.85 11.26
CA PHE A 158 -8.89 6.97 10.26
C PHE A 158 -9.22 7.70 8.95
N ASP A 159 -9.78 8.92 9.03
CA ASP A 159 -10.03 9.76 7.87
C ASP A 159 -8.73 10.20 7.18
N GLN A 160 -7.68 10.47 7.94
CA GLN A 160 -6.34 10.73 7.37
C GLN A 160 -5.79 9.50 6.67
N MET A 161 -5.91 8.31 7.26
CA MET A 161 -5.50 7.04 6.67
C MET A 161 -6.18 6.81 5.31
N LYS A 162 -7.51 7.05 5.21
CA LYS A 162 -8.26 6.97 3.94
C LYS A 162 -7.71 7.93 2.89
N ARG A 163 -7.41 9.18 3.27
CA ARG A 163 -6.83 10.19 2.36
C ARG A 163 -5.44 9.79 1.88
N VAL A 164 -4.59 9.28 2.77
CA VAL A 164 -3.25 8.79 2.41
C VAL A 164 -3.34 7.65 1.39
N ILE A 165 -4.16 6.64 1.65
CA ILE A 165 -4.39 5.51 0.72
C ILE A 165 -4.87 6.03 -0.63
N HIS A 166 -5.86 6.93 -0.64
CA HIS A 166 -6.40 7.50 -1.88
C HIS A 166 -5.32 8.20 -2.71
N ASN A 167 -4.53 9.07 -2.08
CA ASN A 167 -3.48 9.83 -2.74
C ASN A 167 -2.40 8.91 -3.33
N LEU A 168 -1.94 7.91 -2.59
CA LEU A 168 -0.98 6.91 -3.07
C LEU A 168 -1.49 6.16 -4.31
N LEU A 169 -2.76 5.77 -4.32
CA LEU A 169 -3.38 5.10 -5.47
C LEU A 169 -3.52 6.04 -6.68
N VAL A 170 -3.81 7.32 -6.46
CA VAL A 170 -3.83 8.34 -7.53
C VAL A 170 -2.44 8.52 -8.13
N ASP A 171 -1.41 8.64 -7.30
CA ASP A 171 -0.03 8.82 -7.77
C ASP A 171 0.47 7.58 -8.52
N GLN A 172 0.20 6.39 -8.00
CA GLN A 172 0.48 5.12 -8.69
C GLN A 172 -0.21 5.04 -10.06
N LEU A 173 -1.46 5.49 -10.15
CA LEU A 173 -2.18 5.55 -11.43
C LEU A 173 -1.53 6.53 -12.41
N ARG A 174 -1.08 7.70 -11.92
CA ARG A 174 -0.36 8.70 -12.74
C ARG A 174 0.93 8.12 -13.32
N GLU A 175 1.74 7.46 -12.52
CA GLU A 175 2.97 6.81 -12.97
C GLU A 175 2.71 5.73 -14.02
N GLN A 176 1.67 4.90 -13.82
CA GLN A 176 1.26 3.89 -14.79
C GLN A 176 0.83 4.52 -16.12
N LYS A 177 0.11 5.65 -16.10
CA LYS A 177 -0.29 6.39 -17.31
C LYS A 177 0.91 6.98 -18.06
N ILE A 178 1.88 7.56 -17.33
CA ILE A 178 3.12 8.10 -17.91
C ILE A 178 3.92 6.98 -18.57
N SER A 179 4.11 5.84 -17.90
CA SER A 179 4.79 4.67 -18.45
C SER A 179 4.09 4.14 -19.71
N LEU A 180 2.76 4.07 -19.70
CA LEU A 180 1.98 3.65 -20.85
C LEU A 180 2.14 4.59 -22.05
N PHE A 181 2.14 5.91 -21.80
CA PHE A 181 2.36 6.92 -22.84
C PHE A 181 3.76 6.76 -23.47
N ALA A 182 4.81 6.60 -22.64
CA ALA A 182 6.17 6.40 -23.13
C ALA A 182 6.28 5.14 -24.02
N LYS A 183 5.67 4.02 -23.60
CA LYS A 183 5.61 2.79 -24.41
C LYS A 183 4.93 3.01 -25.74
N LYS A 184 3.84 3.78 -25.80
CA LYS A 184 3.16 4.14 -27.06
C LYS A 184 4.06 4.95 -27.99
N GLN A 185 4.83 5.91 -27.46
CA GLN A 185 5.78 6.70 -28.26
C GLN A 185 6.87 5.81 -28.88
N ILE A 186 7.42 4.88 -28.13
CA ILE A 186 8.42 3.92 -28.62
C ILE A 186 7.83 3.08 -29.76
N ILE A 187 6.64 2.52 -29.60
CA ILE A 187 5.99 1.70 -30.62
C ILE A 187 5.74 2.52 -31.91
N ASN A 188 5.28 3.77 -31.77
CA ASN A 188 5.08 4.66 -32.93
C ASN A 188 6.40 4.95 -33.64
N LYS A 189 7.52 5.10 -32.93
CA LYS A 189 8.85 5.27 -33.49
C LYS A 189 9.31 4.02 -34.23
N ILE A 190 9.12 2.85 -33.64
CA ILE A 190 9.43 1.55 -34.25
C ILE A 190 8.64 1.36 -35.56
N LYS A 191 7.34 1.65 -35.57
CA LYS A 191 6.49 1.54 -36.76
C LYS A 191 6.97 2.35 -37.94
N LYS A 192 7.51 3.55 -37.69
CA LYS A 192 8.05 4.41 -38.75
C LYS A 192 9.30 3.84 -39.43
N GLN A 193 10.00 2.91 -38.75
CA GLN A 193 11.27 2.33 -39.20
C GLN A 193 11.16 0.90 -39.72
N GLN A 194 9.98 0.25 -39.63
CA GLN A 194 9.79 -1.18 -39.89
C GLN A 194 9.38 -1.53 -41.33
N SER A 195 9.89 -2.69 -41.77
CA SER A 195 9.46 -3.40 -42.99
C SER A 195 8.08 -4.07 -42.82
N ARG A 196 7.50 -4.60 -43.92
CA ARG A 196 6.18 -5.24 -43.92
C ARG A 196 6.05 -6.45 -42.98
N SER A 197 7.14 -7.21 -42.74
CA SER A 197 7.14 -8.43 -41.91
C SER A 197 6.94 -8.19 -40.42
N ASP A 198 7.40 -7.03 -39.90
CA ASP A 198 7.37 -6.75 -38.47
C ASP A 198 6.05 -6.14 -37.99
N ARG A 199 5.10 -5.87 -38.90
CA ARG A 199 3.82 -5.23 -38.58
C ARG A 199 2.90 -6.10 -37.72
N PHE A 200 3.06 -7.42 -37.75
CA PHE A 200 2.24 -8.33 -36.95
C PHE A 200 2.57 -8.18 -35.45
N PHE A 201 3.85 -8.11 -35.11
CA PHE A 201 4.30 -7.98 -33.71
C PHE A 201 3.89 -6.63 -33.10
N THR A 202 4.05 -5.54 -33.85
CA THR A 202 3.62 -4.22 -33.40
C THR A 202 2.10 -4.13 -33.21
N ARG A 203 1.30 -4.79 -34.05
CA ARG A 203 -0.16 -4.83 -33.91
C ARG A 203 -0.61 -5.53 -32.63
N LYS A 204 0.07 -6.61 -32.25
CA LYS A 204 -0.18 -7.31 -30.97
C LYS A 204 0.12 -6.42 -29.77
N LEU A 205 1.28 -5.73 -29.76
CA LEU A 205 1.65 -4.78 -28.72
C LEU A 205 0.66 -3.63 -28.60
N GLU A 206 0.17 -3.09 -29.71
CA GLU A 206 -0.86 -2.02 -29.68
C GLU A 206 -2.16 -2.47 -29.05
N THR A 207 -2.59 -3.69 -29.37
CA THR A 207 -3.80 -4.26 -28.78
C THR A 207 -3.66 -4.37 -27.26
N GLU A 208 -2.50 -4.82 -26.75
CA GLU A 208 -2.23 -4.90 -25.32
C GLU A 208 -2.17 -3.51 -24.67
N LEU A 209 -1.53 -2.54 -25.31
CA LEU A 209 -1.50 -1.17 -24.79
C LEU A 209 -2.90 -0.54 -24.74
N TYR A 210 -3.73 -0.79 -25.74
CA TYR A 210 -5.12 -0.30 -25.76
C TYR A 210 -5.96 -0.88 -24.64
N LYS A 211 -5.84 -2.21 -24.38
CA LYS A 211 -6.49 -2.85 -23.23
C LYS A 211 -6.05 -2.21 -21.92
N ARG A 212 -4.75 -2.00 -21.75
CA ARG A 212 -4.19 -1.37 -20.55
C ARG A 212 -4.67 0.06 -20.36
N GLU A 213 -4.77 0.83 -21.42
CA GLU A 213 -5.30 2.21 -21.37
C GLU A 213 -6.76 2.23 -20.89
N ARG A 214 -7.59 1.34 -21.40
CA ARG A 214 -8.98 1.22 -20.98
C ARG A 214 -9.09 0.86 -19.50
N GLU A 215 -8.25 -0.05 -19.03
CA GLU A 215 -8.18 -0.43 -17.62
C GLU A 215 -7.80 0.78 -16.73
N LEU A 216 -6.76 1.53 -17.10
CA LEU A 216 -6.32 2.72 -16.37
C LEU A 216 -7.41 3.82 -16.32
N LYS A 217 -8.09 4.07 -17.43
CA LYS A 217 -9.24 5.00 -17.47
C LYS A 217 -10.38 4.54 -16.53
N ARG A 218 -10.62 3.22 -16.44
CA ARG A 218 -11.62 2.67 -15.52
C ARG A 218 -11.22 2.87 -14.06
N LYS A 219 -9.95 2.63 -13.71
CA LYS A 219 -9.40 2.88 -12.37
C LYS A 219 -9.51 4.36 -12.00
N GLU A 220 -9.13 5.26 -12.91
CA GLU A 220 -9.23 6.71 -12.71
C GLU A 220 -10.65 7.15 -12.35
N ARG A 221 -11.65 6.71 -13.12
CA ARG A 221 -13.07 7.02 -12.82
C ARG A 221 -13.49 6.53 -11.44
N LYS A 222 -13.06 5.34 -11.03
CA LYS A 222 -13.36 4.80 -9.70
C LYS A 222 -12.68 5.62 -8.59
N LEU A 223 -11.42 6.02 -8.76
CA LEU A 223 -10.72 6.87 -7.80
C LEU A 223 -11.39 8.25 -7.67
N THR A 224 -11.80 8.87 -8.78
CA THR A 224 -12.54 10.14 -8.76
C THR A 224 -13.88 10.00 -8.01
N LEU A 225 -14.57 8.87 -8.15
CA LEU A 225 -15.82 8.62 -7.40
C LEU A 225 -15.54 8.37 -5.91
N ALA A 226 -14.45 7.68 -5.58
CA ALA A 226 -14.04 7.45 -4.21
C ALA A 226 -13.65 8.76 -3.50
N GLN A 227 -12.97 9.67 -4.20
CA GLN A 227 -12.60 11.01 -3.69
C GLN A 227 -13.82 11.81 -3.18
N LYS A 228 -14.97 11.68 -3.82
CA LYS A 228 -16.20 12.39 -3.41
C LYS A 228 -16.81 11.86 -2.11
N ARG A 229 -16.32 10.73 -1.61
CA ARG A 229 -16.80 10.08 -0.38
C ARG A 229 -15.84 10.26 0.81
N LEU A 230 -14.65 10.82 0.56
CA LEU A 230 -13.68 11.24 1.57
C LEU A 230 -14.02 12.63 2.14
#